data_c2c46c5d488aab5e9a71421d3c1e2541
#
_entry.id   c2c46c5d488aab5e9a71421d3c1e2541
#
_cell.length_a   1.000
_cell.length_b   1.000
_cell.length_c   1.000
_cell.angle_alpha   90.00
_cell.angle_beta   90.00
_cell.angle_gamma   90.00
#
_symmetry.space_group_name_H-M   'P 1'
#
loop_
_entity.id
_entity.type
_entity.pdbx_description
1 polymer ?
#
loop_
_entity_poly.entity_id
_entity_poly.type
_entity_poly.pdbx_seq_one_letter_code
_entity_poly.pdbx_strand_id
1 'polypeptide(L)'
;MNIDITSSSGKKPYMSDWITYTDIQNPDNTRHIMTIEYNDNSDYTFGISYTDMAGNVAKETNYNGSTAPNDFTIDLTDPEIMITFDNNNYVNGNYYKAGRTAVITILEHNFNEKDVDMRITANGTILNNVNFVNDGDRHIATVKFDKDGYYEIEAGYTDMAGRTAIRTDKHDFYIDMTSPELRIDGITDRVAYNTEVVAPVITTSDNNYDSTIIVLTDKSGKVISFAGNTVKNNGDNIYTFDNIAEDGIYILNVSVSDKAGNKTEKNIEFSVNRHGSTYKFDTNTERIRKKYIKEETDIVIHEINVTELDNDSIRVKLVRDGSVRTLEEGKDYNINKAVTGDGWHEYTYTIYKNNFAAEGAYTVIVHSKDGAENVSENNLSSKGADVTFAVDKSQPVCIVSGLKDNAVYKSRKQNVLLTVSDNFRIAGIYVYVNGELYKHADENENVDMLNEIYENGKLDFEISDMAKRQDVEV
;
A
#
# COMPACT_ATOMS: atom_id res chain seq x y z
N MET A 1 -54.75 37.03 -15.01
CA MET A 1 -53.83 36.62 -13.95
C MET A 1 -53.11 35.36 -14.42
N ASN A 2 -51.82 35.33 -14.29
CA ASN A 2 -50.99 34.22 -14.65
C ASN A 2 -50.13 33.83 -13.43
N ILE A 3 -50.08 32.55 -13.15
CA ILE A 3 -49.22 31.98 -12.11
C ILE A 3 -48.24 31.06 -12.85
N ASP A 4 -46.99 31.36 -12.70
CA ASP A 4 -45.90 30.58 -13.29
C ASP A 4 -45.09 29.92 -12.18
N ILE A 5 -45.07 28.60 -12.17
CA ILE A 5 -44.35 27.80 -11.19
C ILE A 5 -43.57 26.75 -11.93
N THR A 6 -42.25 26.77 -11.73
CA THR A 6 -41.40 25.71 -12.18
C THR A 6 -40.84 24.95 -10.99
N SER A 7 -40.50 23.67 -11.20
CA SER A 7 -39.82 22.85 -10.19
C SER A 7 -38.75 22.00 -10.85
N SER A 8 -37.63 21.81 -10.19
CA SER A 8 -36.55 20.92 -10.68
C SER A 8 -37.01 19.47 -10.77
N SER A 9 -37.92 19.04 -9.93
CA SER A 9 -38.52 17.70 -9.97
C SER A 9 -39.59 17.52 -11.07
N GLY A 10 -40.03 18.59 -11.73
CA GLY A 10 -41.13 18.57 -12.70
C GLY A 10 -42.50 18.36 -12.10
N LYS A 11 -42.62 18.24 -10.78
CA LYS A 11 -43.90 18.12 -10.07
C LYS A 11 -44.49 19.50 -9.81
N LYS A 12 -45.82 19.56 -9.88
CA LYS A 12 -46.54 20.81 -9.58
C LYS A 12 -47.06 20.78 -8.15
N PRO A 13 -46.97 21.90 -7.41
CA PRO A 13 -47.57 22.00 -6.10
C PRO A 13 -49.10 21.89 -6.18
N TYR A 14 -49.70 21.57 -5.06
CA TYR A 14 -51.16 21.63 -4.94
C TYR A 14 -51.62 23.09 -4.95
N MET A 15 -52.64 23.39 -5.73
CA MET A 15 -53.29 24.68 -5.76
C MET A 15 -54.75 24.52 -5.44
N SER A 16 -55.22 25.24 -4.42
CA SER A 16 -56.67 25.30 -4.10
C SER A 16 -57.42 26.08 -5.16
N ASP A 17 -58.76 25.96 -5.12
CA ASP A 17 -59.61 26.91 -5.83
C ASP A 17 -59.49 28.31 -5.25
N TRP A 18 -59.87 29.30 -6.06
CA TRP A 18 -59.92 30.69 -5.62
C TRP A 18 -61.09 30.90 -4.67
N ILE A 19 -60.84 31.53 -3.51
CA ILE A 19 -61.85 32.02 -2.59
C ILE A 19 -61.93 33.53 -2.76
N THR A 20 -63.12 34.04 -3.11
CA THR A 20 -63.36 35.47 -3.31
C THR A 20 -64.08 36.00 -2.13
N TYR A 21 -63.54 37.02 -1.55
CA TYR A 21 -64.21 37.86 -0.51
C TYR A 21 -64.56 39.20 -1.13
N THR A 22 -65.84 39.57 -1.07
CA THR A 22 -66.37 40.86 -1.58
C THR A 22 -66.72 41.73 -0.43
N ASP A 23 -66.31 42.98 -0.48
CA ASP A 23 -66.72 43.96 0.48
C ASP A 23 -68.21 44.26 0.28
N ILE A 24 -69.00 44.08 1.35
CA ILE A 24 -70.50 44.33 1.32
C ILE A 24 -70.83 45.79 1.03
N GLN A 25 -69.97 46.72 1.44
CA GLN A 25 -70.18 48.17 1.26
C GLN A 25 -69.64 48.72 -0.06
N ASN A 26 -68.66 47.99 -0.63
CA ASN A 26 -68.07 48.30 -1.91
C ASN A 26 -67.84 46.98 -2.73
N PRO A 27 -68.87 46.54 -3.51
CA PRO A 27 -68.82 45.29 -4.23
C PRO A 27 -67.65 45.12 -5.25
N ASP A 28 -67.09 46.27 -5.67
CA ASP A 28 -65.91 46.24 -6.57
C ASP A 28 -64.61 46.03 -5.80
N ASN A 29 -64.65 46.13 -4.45
CA ASN A 29 -63.51 45.81 -3.62
C ASN A 29 -63.49 44.28 -3.30
N THR A 30 -62.75 43.53 -4.09
CA THR A 30 -62.64 42.07 -3.94
C THR A 30 -61.25 41.68 -3.51
N ARG A 31 -61.20 40.69 -2.63
CA ARG A 31 -59.98 39.99 -2.24
C ARG A 31 -60.10 38.56 -2.67
N HIS A 32 -59.08 38.10 -3.39
CA HIS A 32 -59.00 36.72 -3.89
C HIS A 32 -57.82 36.00 -3.19
N ILE A 33 -58.09 34.80 -2.68
CA ILE A 33 -57.10 34.02 -1.97
C ILE A 33 -57.04 32.65 -2.65
N MET A 34 -55.83 32.19 -2.91
CA MET A 34 -55.52 30.83 -3.30
C MET A 34 -54.39 30.33 -2.39
N THR A 35 -54.46 29.09 -1.98
CA THR A 35 -53.42 28.44 -1.24
C THR A 35 -52.65 27.55 -2.19
N ILE A 36 -51.32 27.65 -2.17
CA ILE A 36 -50.41 26.80 -2.92
C ILE A 36 -49.57 26.06 -1.89
N GLU A 37 -49.61 24.73 -1.93
CA GLU A 37 -48.88 23.86 -1.02
C GLU A 37 -47.76 23.14 -1.76
N TYR A 38 -46.55 23.37 -1.33
CA TYR A 38 -45.34 22.78 -1.87
C TYR A 38 -44.89 21.61 -0.95
N ASN A 39 -45.08 20.38 -1.39
CA ASN A 39 -44.87 19.19 -0.55
C ASN A 39 -43.77 18.28 -1.06
N ASP A 40 -43.17 18.59 -2.19
CA ASP A 40 -42.15 17.78 -2.81
C ASP A 40 -40.75 18.42 -2.60
N ASN A 41 -39.77 17.56 -2.45
CA ASN A 41 -38.34 17.93 -2.45
C ASN A 41 -37.96 18.50 -3.82
N SER A 42 -37.69 19.78 -3.92
CA SER A 42 -37.42 20.45 -5.19
C SER A 42 -37.02 21.92 -5.03
N ASP A 43 -36.26 22.40 -6.00
CA ASP A 43 -36.11 23.84 -6.21
C ASP A 43 -37.32 24.37 -6.96
N TYR A 44 -37.87 25.46 -6.47
CA TYR A 44 -39.04 26.10 -7.04
C TYR A 44 -38.73 27.51 -7.47
N THR A 45 -39.25 27.87 -8.64
CA THR A 45 -39.38 29.26 -9.05
C THR A 45 -40.87 29.60 -9.05
N PHE A 46 -41.22 30.69 -8.43
CA PHE A 46 -42.60 31.18 -8.34
C PHE A 46 -42.70 32.56 -8.95
N GLY A 47 -43.68 32.75 -9.81
CA GLY A 47 -44.03 34.03 -10.38
C GLY A 47 -45.52 34.19 -10.49
N ILE A 48 -46.00 35.40 -10.18
CA ILE A 48 -47.40 35.75 -10.39
C ILE A 48 -47.51 37.08 -11.15
N SER A 49 -48.35 37.12 -12.13
CA SER A 49 -48.70 38.37 -12.79
C SER A 49 -50.23 38.58 -12.79
N TYR A 50 -50.60 39.77 -12.39
CA TYR A 50 -51.98 40.18 -12.38
C TYR A 50 -52.10 41.62 -12.92
N THR A 51 -53.08 41.85 -13.79
CA THR A 51 -53.37 43.17 -14.31
C THR A 51 -54.86 43.48 -14.03
N ASP A 52 -55.14 44.62 -13.47
CA ASP A 52 -56.52 45.09 -13.20
C ASP A 52 -57.19 45.52 -14.50
N MET A 53 -58.47 45.87 -14.38
CA MET A 53 -59.30 46.36 -15.51
C MET A 53 -58.82 47.68 -16.10
N ALA A 54 -58.02 48.44 -15.37
CA ALA A 54 -57.44 49.72 -15.82
C ALA A 54 -56.07 49.54 -16.46
N GLY A 55 -55.53 48.32 -16.48
CA GLY A 55 -54.23 48.03 -17.02
C GLY A 55 -53.07 48.16 -16.03
N ASN A 56 -53.30 48.35 -14.73
CA ASN A 56 -52.24 48.37 -13.73
C ASN A 56 -51.76 46.98 -13.42
N VAL A 57 -50.46 46.81 -13.42
CA VAL A 57 -49.80 45.53 -13.12
C VAL A 57 -49.49 45.45 -11.63
N ALA A 58 -49.90 44.35 -10.99
CA ALA A 58 -49.57 44.08 -9.61
C ALA A 58 -48.09 43.86 -9.39
N LYS A 59 -47.57 44.31 -8.24
CA LYS A 59 -46.22 43.96 -7.77
C LYS A 59 -46.33 42.81 -6.81
N GLU A 60 -45.49 41.84 -6.98
CA GLU A 60 -45.31 40.73 -6.05
C GLU A 60 -44.67 41.25 -4.76
N THR A 61 -45.33 41.05 -3.64
CA THR A 61 -44.79 41.39 -2.31
C THR A 61 -45.20 40.31 -1.31
N ASN A 62 -44.38 40.10 -0.30
CA ASN A 62 -44.75 39.26 0.83
C ASN A 62 -45.67 40.08 1.81
N TYR A 63 -46.12 39.43 2.88
CA TYR A 63 -47.07 40.03 3.83
C TYR A 63 -46.57 41.32 4.53
N ASN A 64 -45.28 41.56 4.61
CA ASN A 64 -44.63 42.72 5.21
C ASN A 64 -44.32 43.83 4.19
N GLY A 65 -44.68 43.63 2.92
CA GLY A 65 -44.48 44.60 1.82
C GLY A 65 -43.11 44.54 1.15
N SER A 66 -42.24 43.61 1.54
CA SER A 66 -40.99 43.37 0.82
C SER A 66 -41.23 42.54 -0.45
N THR A 67 -40.25 42.50 -1.36
CA THR A 67 -40.34 41.66 -2.56
C THR A 67 -40.55 40.20 -2.18
N ALA A 68 -41.53 39.55 -2.82
CA ALA A 68 -41.74 38.12 -2.60
C ALA A 68 -40.50 37.32 -3.10
N PRO A 69 -40.14 36.25 -2.42
CA PRO A 69 -39.12 35.36 -2.92
C PRO A 69 -39.61 34.67 -4.20
N ASN A 70 -38.79 34.74 -5.27
CA ASN A 70 -39.15 34.11 -6.52
C ASN A 70 -38.59 32.69 -6.61
N ASP A 71 -37.49 32.46 -5.91
CA ASP A 71 -36.80 31.17 -5.88
C ASP A 71 -36.69 30.68 -4.44
N PHE A 72 -36.98 29.41 -4.23
CA PHE A 72 -36.82 28.76 -2.93
C PHE A 72 -36.71 27.24 -3.11
N THR A 73 -36.15 26.60 -2.14
CA THR A 73 -36.03 25.14 -2.11
C THR A 73 -36.86 24.57 -0.97
N ILE A 74 -37.55 23.48 -1.24
CA ILE A 74 -38.06 22.54 -0.23
C ILE A 74 -37.10 21.39 -0.19
N ASP A 75 -36.39 21.25 0.91
CA ASP A 75 -35.49 20.18 1.14
C ASP A 75 -36.01 19.25 2.24
N LEU A 76 -36.34 18.04 1.84
CA LEU A 76 -36.84 16.96 2.69
C LEU A 76 -35.86 15.80 2.84
N THR A 77 -34.71 15.94 2.27
CA THR A 77 -33.63 14.89 2.25
C THR A 77 -32.66 15.20 3.37
N ASP A 78 -32.35 14.19 4.17
CA ASP A 78 -31.27 14.33 5.13
C ASP A 78 -29.94 14.22 4.40
N PRO A 79 -28.96 15.08 4.68
CA PRO A 79 -27.67 15.01 4.06
C PRO A 79 -26.92 13.74 4.48
N GLU A 80 -26.08 13.21 3.59
CA GLU A 80 -25.19 12.09 3.90
C GLU A 80 -23.74 12.57 3.97
N ILE A 81 -23.02 12.08 4.97
CA ILE A 81 -21.59 12.35 5.11
C ILE A 81 -20.82 11.06 5.32
N MET A 82 -19.70 10.91 4.61
CA MET A 82 -18.82 9.76 4.76
C MET A 82 -17.34 10.17 4.69
N ILE A 83 -16.52 9.41 5.39
CA ILE A 83 -15.06 9.50 5.29
C ILE A 83 -14.55 8.17 4.77
N THR A 84 -13.78 8.22 3.70
CA THR A 84 -13.09 7.05 3.14
C THR A 84 -11.59 7.32 3.07
N PHE A 85 -10.80 6.26 3.02
CA PHE A 85 -9.35 6.36 2.95
C PHE A 85 -8.82 5.56 1.77
N ASP A 86 -7.80 6.09 1.12
CA ASP A 86 -7.08 5.43 0.02
C ASP A 86 -6.19 4.28 0.50
N ASN A 87 -5.64 4.40 1.71
CA ASN A 87 -4.80 3.40 2.34
C ASN A 87 -5.47 2.82 3.59
N ASN A 88 -5.82 1.55 3.55
CA ASN A 88 -6.39 0.80 4.66
C ASN A 88 -5.47 -0.35 5.13
N ASN A 89 -4.21 -0.36 4.71
CA ASN A 89 -3.21 -1.35 5.07
C ASN A 89 -2.54 -0.96 6.39
N TYR A 90 -3.17 -1.30 7.48
CA TYR A 90 -2.64 -1.09 8.82
C TYR A 90 -1.97 -2.35 9.38
N VAL A 91 -1.05 -2.15 10.31
CA VAL A 91 -0.40 -3.19 11.09
C VAL A 91 -0.60 -2.85 12.57
N ASN A 92 -0.76 -3.83 13.44
CA ASN A 92 -0.93 -3.65 14.88
C ASN A 92 -2.01 -2.61 15.26
N GLY A 93 -3.23 -2.81 14.76
CA GLY A 93 -4.37 -1.95 15.07
C GLY A 93 -4.49 -0.76 14.12
N ASN A 94 -4.10 0.43 14.54
CA ASN A 94 -4.30 1.67 13.77
C ASN A 94 -2.99 2.35 13.31
N TYR A 95 -1.90 1.60 13.17
CA TYR A 95 -0.62 2.10 12.67
C TYR A 95 -0.50 1.86 11.17
N TYR A 96 -0.06 2.88 10.45
CA TYR A 96 0.12 2.86 8.99
C TYR A 96 1.55 3.22 8.62
N LYS A 97 2.15 2.37 7.82
CA LYS A 97 3.51 2.50 7.29
C LYS A 97 3.65 3.54 6.17
N ALA A 98 2.56 4.00 5.63
CA ALA A 98 2.54 4.97 4.54
C ALA A 98 1.47 6.02 4.81
N GLY A 99 1.63 7.17 4.19
CA GLY A 99 0.64 8.23 4.24
C GLY A 99 -0.75 7.74 3.82
N ARG A 100 -1.76 8.42 4.33
CA ARG A 100 -3.18 8.19 4.01
C ARG A 100 -3.79 9.47 3.46
N THR A 101 -4.75 9.29 2.60
CA THR A 101 -5.59 10.39 2.15
C THR A 101 -7.02 10.10 2.59
N ALA A 102 -7.59 10.97 3.41
CA ALA A 102 -9.01 10.93 3.68
C ALA A 102 -9.75 11.68 2.58
N VAL A 103 -10.80 11.08 2.09
CA VAL A 103 -11.79 11.71 1.21
C VAL A 103 -13.09 11.83 2.00
N ILE A 104 -13.45 13.06 2.33
CA ILE A 104 -14.70 13.42 2.97
C ILE A 104 -15.68 13.71 1.84
N THR A 105 -16.78 13.00 1.80
CA THR A 105 -17.85 13.21 0.81
C THR A 105 -19.11 13.59 1.54
N ILE A 106 -19.70 14.70 1.13
CA ILE A 106 -21.02 15.14 1.56
C ILE A 106 -21.93 15.08 0.34
N LEU A 107 -23.05 14.39 0.48
CA LEU A 107 -24.10 14.35 -0.53
C LEU A 107 -25.23 15.26 -0.06
N GLU A 108 -25.36 16.40 -0.72
CA GLU A 108 -26.32 17.43 -0.34
C GLU A 108 -26.51 18.44 -1.49
N HIS A 109 -27.76 18.73 -1.82
CA HIS A 109 -28.09 19.67 -2.88
C HIS A 109 -27.82 21.12 -2.45
N ASN A 110 -28.23 21.47 -1.21
CA ASN A 110 -28.13 22.80 -0.66
C ASN A 110 -26.94 23.00 0.26
N PHE A 111 -25.78 22.58 -0.23
CA PHE A 111 -24.54 22.56 0.51
C PHE A 111 -24.00 23.96 0.85
N ASN A 112 -23.61 24.13 2.11
CA ASN A 112 -22.88 25.30 2.58
C ASN A 112 -21.65 24.82 3.37
N GLU A 113 -20.46 25.09 2.86
CA GLU A 113 -19.19 24.66 3.48
C GLU A 113 -19.00 25.17 4.92
N LYS A 114 -19.62 26.30 5.27
CA LYS A 114 -19.53 26.90 6.62
C LYS A 114 -20.28 26.11 7.70
N ASP A 115 -21.20 25.25 7.28
CA ASP A 115 -22.02 24.44 8.18
C ASP A 115 -21.44 23.04 8.39
N VAL A 116 -20.24 22.80 7.84
CA VAL A 116 -19.48 21.57 8.08
C VAL A 116 -18.78 21.69 9.43
N ASP A 117 -19.16 20.81 10.36
CA ASP A 117 -18.50 20.64 11.66
C ASP A 117 -17.45 19.52 11.57
N MET A 118 -16.22 19.90 11.26
CA MET A 118 -15.13 18.98 11.06
C MET A 118 -14.00 19.24 12.05
N ARG A 119 -13.51 18.16 12.64
CA ARG A 119 -12.34 18.19 13.52
C ARG A 119 -11.26 17.26 12.99
N ILE A 120 -10.14 17.85 12.64
CA ILE A 120 -8.94 17.12 12.22
C ILE A 120 -7.80 17.56 13.12
N THR A 121 -7.08 16.61 13.69
CA THR A 121 -5.92 16.92 14.52
C THR A 121 -4.68 16.13 14.09
N ALA A 122 -3.51 16.72 14.28
CA ALA A 122 -2.21 16.08 14.18
C ALA A 122 -1.46 16.28 15.49
N ASN A 123 -1.14 15.22 16.19
CA ASN A 123 -0.49 15.26 17.51
C ASN A 123 -1.22 16.22 18.49
N GLY A 124 -2.55 16.21 18.45
CA GLY A 124 -3.41 17.08 19.27
C GLY A 124 -3.54 18.52 18.77
N THR A 125 -2.83 18.91 17.73
CA THR A 125 -2.96 20.26 17.12
C THR A 125 -4.01 20.20 16.01
N ILE A 126 -4.96 21.15 16.03
CA ILE A 126 -6.01 21.25 15.02
C ILE A 126 -5.39 21.64 13.67
N LEU A 127 -5.72 20.88 12.64
CA LEU A 127 -5.38 21.20 11.26
C LEU A 127 -6.55 22.00 10.66
N ASN A 128 -6.28 23.24 10.31
CA ASN A 128 -7.23 24.12 9.64
C ASN A 128 -6.95 24.11 8.12
N ASN A 129 -7.99 24.38 7.31
CA ASN A 129 -7.99 24.51 5.85
C ASN A 129 -8.23 23.20 5.10
N VAL A 130 -9.47 22.80 5.14
CA VAL A 130 -10.00 21.80 4.21
C VAL A 130 -10.99 22.53 3.29
N ASN A 131 -10.76 22.44 2.00
CA ASN A 131 -11.64 23.05 0.99
C ASN A 131 -12.43 21.95 0.29
N PHE A 132 -13.71 22.25 0.04
CA PHE A 132 -14.56 21.34 -0.73
C PHE A 132 -14.54 21.69 -2.22
N VAL A 133 -14.52 20.67 -3.04
CA VAL A 133 -14.77 20.74 -4.48
C VAL A 133 -16.17 20.24 -4.74
N ASN A 134 -16.97 21.05 -5.41
CA ASN A 134 -18.38 20.77 -5.67
C ASN A 134 -18.54 20.14 -7.06
N ASP A 135 -19.26 19.04 -7.13
CA ASP A 135 -19.65 18.35 -8.35
C ASP A 135 -21.14 17.98 -8.26
N GLY A 136 -22.00 18.91 -8.64
CA GLY A 136 -23.43 18.83 -8.40
C GLY A 136 -23.72 18.72 -6.90
N ASP A 137 -24.50 17.72 -6.52
CA ASP A 137 -24.89 17.45 -5.14
C ASP A 137 -23.80 16.71 -4.34
N ARG A 138 -22.65 16.49 -4.96
CA ARG A 138 -21.51 15.82 -4.33
C ARG A 138 -20.40 16.81 -4.02
N HIS A 139 -20.08 16.93 -2.73
CA HIS A 139 -19.08 17.85 -2.23
C HIS A 139 -17.93 17.04 -1.62
N ILE A 140 -16.74 17.23 -2.14
CA ILE A 140 -15.59 16.40 -1.81
C ILE A 140 -14.48 17.26 -1.23
N ALA A 141 -14.00 16.87 -0.07
CA ALA A 141 -12.77 17.40 0.49
C ALA A 141 -11.74 16.29 0.63
N THR A 142 -10.49 16.64 0.43
CA THR A 142 -9.38 15.69 0.51
C THR A 142 -8.36 16.18 1.52
N VAL A 143 -7.98 15.31 2.45
CA VAL A 143 -6.99 15.59 3.48
C VAL A 143 -5.88 14.56 3.40
N LYS A 144 -4.64 15.02 3.21
CA LYS A 144 -3.46 14.18 3.16
C LYS A 144 -2.78 14.16 4.52
N PHE A 145 -2.49 12.96 4.96
CA PHE A 145 -1.70 12.67 6.15
C PHE A 145 -0.41 12.00 5.66
N ASP A 146 0.65 12.77 5.50
CA ASP A 146 1.92 12.37 4.86
C ASP A 146 3.16 12.60 5.73
N LYS A 147 2.95 12.74 7.04
CA LYS A 147 4.00 12.87 8.03
C LYS A 147 3.76 11.93 9.18
N ASP A 148 4.83 11.55 9.85
CA ASP A 148 4.75 10.76 11.07
C ASP A 148 3.98 11.52 12.14
N GLY A 149 3.06 10.83 12.82
CA GLY A 149 2.23 11.42 13.84
C GLY A 149 0.96 10.66 14.16
N TYR A 150 0.30 11.10 15.21
CA TYR A 150 -1.03 10.64 15.59
C TYR A 150 -2.09 11.59 15.04
N TYR A 151 -3.07 11.04 14.35
CA TYR A 151 -4.13 11.78 13.69
C TYR A 151 -5.50 11.36 14.16
N GLU A 152 -6.38 12.34 14.27
CA GLU A 152 -7.80 12.12 14.50
C GLU A 152 -8.59 12.88 13.45
N ILE A 153 -9.68 12.28 12.94
CA ILE A 153 -10.61 12.90 12.02
C ILE A 153 -12.05 12.47 12.32
N GLU A 154 -12.93 13.42 12.40
CA GLU A 154 -14.37 13.22 12.46
C GLU A 154 -15.08 14.39 11.74
N ALA A 155 -16.25 14.15 11.22
CA ALA A 155 -17.02 15.17 10.52
C ALA A 155 -18.53 15.04 10.78
N GLY A 156 -19.21 16.17 10.80
CA GLY A 156 -20.65 16.31 10.85
C GLY A 156 -21.07 17.41 9.88
N TYR A 157 -22.34 17.41 9.51
CA TYR A 157 -22.89 18.40 8.62
C TYR A 157 -24.37 18.67 8.95
N THR A 158 -24.77 19.91 8.89
CA THR A 158 -26.19 20.34 8.96
C THR A 158 -26.46 21.20 7.74
N ASP A 159 -27.46 20.83 6.96
CA ASP A 159 -27.84 21.57 5.75
C ASP A 159 -28.53 22.92 6.06
N MET A 160 -28.81 23.66 5.00
CA MET A 160 -29.47 24.94 5.11
C MET A 160 -30.94 24.83 5.53
N ALA A 161 -31.56 23.65 5.41
CA ALA A 161 -32.91 23.37 5.89
C ALA A 161 -32.95 22.98 7.38
N GLY A 162 -31.78 22.85 8.03
CA GLY A 162 -31.61 22.46 9.42
C GLY A 162 -31.63 20.95 9.66
N ARG A 163 -31.50 20.13 8.60
CA ARG A 163 -31.39 18.69 8.70
C ARG A 163 -29.94 18.33 8.94
N THR A 164 -29.73 17.33 9.77
CA THR A 164 -28.36 16.95 10.19
C THR A 164 -28.02 15.54 9.72
N ALA A 165 -26.92 15.42 9.03
CA ALA A 165 -26.31 14.13 8.70
C ALA A 165 -25.93 13.37 9.97
N ILE A 166 -25.99 12.04 9.90
CA ILE A 166 -25.41 11.21 10.95
C ILE A 166 -23.91 11.50 10.97
N ARG A 167 -23.42 11.97 12.14
CA ARG A 167 -21.98 12.26 12.31
C ARG A 167 -21.15 11.02 12.04
N THR A 168 -20.03 11.18 11.35
CA THR A 168 -19.11 10.06 11.11
C THR A 168 -18.52 9.57 12.41
N ASP A 169 -18.14 8.28 12.45
CA ASP A 169 -17.31 7.78 13.51
C ASP A 169 -15.99 8.56 13.57
N LYS A 170 -15.46 8.69 14.77
CA LYS A 170 -14.11 9.22 14.95
C LYS A 170 -13.11 8.19 14.48
N HIS A 171 -12.31 8.55 13.47
CA HIS A 171 -11.17 7.78 13.04
C HIS A 171 -9.92 8.32 13.70
N ASP A 172 -9.19 7.45 14.39
CA ASP A 172 -7.89 7.77 14.94
C ASP A 172 -6.84 6.76 14.46
N PHE A 173 -5.65 7.26 14.13
CA PHE A 173 -4.59 6.43 13.58
C PHE A 173 -3.21 7.09 13.72
N TYR A 174 -2.19 6.24 13.66
CA TYR A 174 -0.79 6.64 13.58
C TYR A 174 -0.27 6.45 12.17
N ILE A 175 0.46 7.44 11.67
CA ILE A 175 1.34 7.28 10.52
C ILE A 175 2.75 7.27 11.07
N ASP A 176 3.49 6.25 10.68
CA ASP A 176 4.88 6.09 11.01
C ASP A 176 5.60 5.49 9.79
N MET A 177 6.33 6.34 9.10
CA MET A 177 7.10 6.00 7.90
C MET A 177 8.59 5.88 8.21
N THR A 178 8.96 6.18 9.44
CA THR A 178 10.34 6.15 9.91
C THR A 178 10.69 4.73 10.34
N SER A 179 11.76 4.19 9.80
CA SER A 179 12.23 2.87 10.22
C SER A 179 12.99 2.95 11.53
N PRO A 180 12.90 1.92 12.39
CA PRO A 180 13.67 1.84 13.62
C PRO A 180 15.19 1.96 13.39
N GLU A 181 15.87 2.60 14.31
CA GLU A 181 17.33 2.62 14.34
C GLU A 181 17.88 1.29 14.88
N LEU A 182 18.96 0.81 14.26
CA LEU A 182 19.64 -0.42 14.62
C LEU A 182 21.15 -0.22 14.58
N ARG A 183 21.79 -0.34 15.73
CA ARG A 183 23.25 -0.32 15.89
C ARG A 183 23.72 -1.66 16.44
N ILE A 184 24.84 -2.16 15.91
CA ILE A 184 25.50 -3.38 16.37
C ILE A 184 26.96 -3.02 16.64
N ASP A 185 27.39 -3.26 17.88
CA ASP A 185 28.73 -3.03 18.36
C ASP A 185 29.40 -4.33 18.76
N GLY A 186 30.71 -4.35 18.89
CA GLY A 186 31.51 -5.53 19.28
C GLY A 186 31.81 -6.51 18.16
N ILE A 187 31.07 -6.42 17.05
CA ILE A 187 31.35 -7.15 15.81
C ILE A 187 31.19 -6.24 14.61
N THR A 188 31.95 -6.52 13.58
CA THR A 188 31.89 -5.82 12.29
C THR A 188 31.72 -6.86 11.19
N ASP A 189 30.97 -6.49 10.17
CA ASP A 189 30.74 -7.32 9.02
C ASP A 189 32.05 -7.67 8.30
N ARG A 190 32.24 -8.92 7.95
CA ARG A 190 33.44 -9.48 7.29
C ARG A 190 34.70 -9.47 8.14
N VAL A 191 34.61 -9.21 9.42
CA VAL A 191 35.75 -9.25 10.31
C VAL A 191 35.79 -10.63 10.99
N ALA A 192 36.93 -11.18 11.03
CA ALA A 192 37.19 -12.35 11.84
C ALA A 192 37.93 -11.91 13.11
N TYR A 193 37.50 -12.46 14.18
CA TYR A 193 38.03 -12.18 15.50
C TYR A 193 38.94 -13.33 15.95
N ASN A 194 40.12 -12.95 16.38
CA ASN A 194 41.07 -13.84 16.97
C ASN A 194 41.27 -13.52 18.47
N THR A 195 40.28 -12.86 19.07
CA THR A 195 40.26 -12.51 20.49
C THR A 195 39.46 -13.52 21.29
N GLU A 196 39.85 -13.74 22.57
CA GLU A 196 39.15 -14.66 23.45
C GLU A 196 37.70 -14.23 23.73
N VAL A 197 37.35 -12.96 23.51
CA VAL A 197 36.03 -12.41 23.77
C VAL A 197 35.45 -11.77 22.53
N VAL A 198 34.40 -12.37 22.01
CA VAL A 198 33.53 -11.83 20.95
C VAL A 198 32.12 -11.79 21.47
N ALA A 199 31.64 -10.59 21.86
CA ALA A 199 30.34 -10.40 22.48
C ALA A 199 29.61 -9.22 21.80
N PRO A 200 28.74 -9.49 20.82
CA PRO A 200 27.96 -8.45 20.15
C PRO A 200 27.04 -7.70 21.13
N VAL A 201 26.90 -6.40 20.92
CA VAL A 201 25.92 -5.55 21.60
C VAL A 201 25.01 -4.94 20.55
N ILE A 202 23.71 -5.15 20.69
CA ILE A 202 22.70 -4.67 19.74
C ILE A 202 21.91 -3.57 20.46
N THR A 203 21.80 -2.41 19.85
CA THR A 203 20.98 -1.31 20.34
C THR A 203 19.92 -0.97 19.30
N THR A 204 18.66 -0.96 19.72
CA THR A 204 17.53 -0.58 18.87
C THR A 204 16.74 0.55 19.51
N SER A 205 16.28 1.50 18.69
CA SER A 205 15.58 2.70 19.14
C SER A 205 14.47 3.06 18.15
N ASP A 206 13.27 3.29 18.68
CA ASP A 206 12.14 3.80 17.92
C ASP A 206 11.04 4.31 18.85
N ASN A 207 10.30 5.35 18.43
CA ASN A 207 9.21 5.94 19.21
C ASN A 207 7.98 5.00 19.27
N ASN A 208 7.77 4.23 18.22
CA ASN A 208 6.66 3.27 18.10
C ASN A 208 7.18 1.83 18.04
N TYR A 209 8.27 1.56 18.73
CA TYR A 209 8.90 0.25 18.79
C TYR A 209 7.87 -0.88 19.05
N ASP A 210 7.97 -1.94 18.28
CA ASP A 210 7.17 -3.17 18.45
C ASP A 210 8.04 -4.33 18.92
N SER A 211 8.98 -4.76 18.09
CA SER A 211 9.76 -5.96 18.40
C SER A 211 11.16 -5.94 17.80
N THR A 212 12.02 -6.74 18.39
CA THR A 212 13.35 -7.05 17.85
C THR A 212 13.51 -8.57 17.80
N ILE A 213 13.86 -9.07 16.61
CA ILE A 213 14.23 -10.47 16.41
C ILE A 213 15.74 -10.52 16.23
N ILE A 214 16.41 -11.30 17.05
CA ILE A 214 17.86 -11.50 17.00
C ILE A 214 18.09 -12.99 16.85
N VAL A 215 18.78 -13.37 15.78
CA VAL A 215 19.15 -14.74 15.51
C VAL A 215 20.64 -14.78 15.24
N LEU A 216 21.39 -15.41 16.13
CA LEU A 216 22.79 -15.76 15.93
C LEU A 216 22.87 -17.25 15.70
N THR A 217 23.46 -17.67 14.60
CA THR A 217 23.69 -19.06 14.27
C THR A 217 25.18 -19.34 14.09
N ASP A 218 25.59 -20.55 14.42
CA ASP A 218 26.86 -21.06 13.98
C ASP A 218 26.80 -21.62 12.56
N LYS A 219 27.92 -22.12 12.06
CA LYS A 219 28.05 -22.69 10.71
C LYS A 219 27.17 -23.91 10.45
N SER A 220 26.71 -24.57 11.51
CA SER A 220 25.81 -25.74 11.40
C SER A 220 24.34 -25.36 11.33
N GLY A 221 24.03 -24.06 11.48
CA GLY A 221 22.67 -23.56 11.62
C GLY A 221 22.11 -23.67 13.03
N LYS A 222 22.93 -24.12 14.00
CA LYS A 222 22.56 -24.16 15.39
C LYS A 222 22.44 -22.73 15.92
N VAL A 223 21.29 -22.43 16.48
CA VAL A 223 21.05 -21.15 17.13
C VAL A 223 21.90 -21.07 18.39
N ILE A 224 22.72 -20.04 18.47
CA ILE A 224 23.47 -19.71 19.68
C ILE A 224 22.49 -18.98 20.60
N SER A 225 22.25 -19.58 21.77
CA SER A 225 21.32 -19.00 22.72
C SER A 225 21.86 -17.67 23.24
N PHE A 226 20.99 -16.69 23.18
CA PHE A 226 21.21 -15.39 23.73
C PHE A 226 20.92 -15.45 25.24
N ALA A 227 21.95 -15.47 26.03
CA ALA A 227 21.85 -15.47 27.49
C ALA A 227 21.94 -14.04 28.06
N GLY A 228 21.80 -13.03 27.18
CA GLY A 228 22.09 -11.67 27.56
C GLY A 228 20.95 -10.93 28.22
N ASN A 229 21.31 -9.97 29.03
CA ASN A 229 20.37 -9.06 29.65
C ASN A 229 19.82 -8.07 28.64
N THR A 230 18.50 -7.99 28.52
CA THR A 230 17.87 -6.86 27.85
C THR A 230 17.79 -5.71 28.82
N VAL A 231 18.46 -4.62 28.52
CA VAL A 231 18.41 -3.38 29.31
C VAL A 231 17.67 -2.32 28.51
N LYS A 232 16.67 -1.68 29.13
CA LYS A 232 16.06 -0.47 28.58
C LYS A 232 16.79 0.75 29.16
N ASN A 233 17.34 1.58 28.29
CA ASN A 233 18.05 2.79 28.67
C ASN A 233 17.65 3.96 27.77
N ASN A 234 17.02 4.98 28.36
CA ASN A 234 16.60 6.21 27.66
C ASN A 234 15.78 6.01 26.37
N GLY A 235 14.93 4.99 26.31
CA GLY A 235 14.16 4.63 25.11
C GLY A 235 14.81 3.56 24.25
N ASP A 236 16.10 3.31 24.43
CA ASP A 236 16.82 2.25 23.71
C ASP A 236 16.57 0.88 24.34
N ASN A 237 16.46 -0.15 23.52
CA ASN A 237 16.54 -1.54 23.94
C ASN A 237 17.96 -2.05 23.64
N ILE A 238 18.68 -2.49 24.65
CA ILE A 238 20.06 -2.98 24.53
C ILE A 238 20.09 -4.48 24.83
N TYR A 239 20.63 -5.24 23.89
CA TYR A 239 20.80 -6.69 23.97
C TYR A 239 22.27 -7.02 23.96
N THR A 240 22.75 -7.74 24.97
CA THR A 240 24.16 -8.15 25.08
C THR A 240 24.27 -9.66 24.96
N PHE A 241 25.27 -10.13 24.22
CA PHE A 241 25.62 -11.55 24.14
C PHE A 241 26.73 -11.89 25.13
N ASP A 242 26.71 -13.14 25.59
CA ASP A 242 27.89 -13.72 26.21
C ASP A 242 29.00 -13.90 25.18
N ASN A 243 30.21 -14.15 25.69
CA ASN A 243 31.36 -14.41 24.82
C ASN A 243 31.11 -15.60 23.90
N ILE A 244 31.30 -15.40 22.61
CA ILE A 244 31.32 -16.46 21.59
C ILE A 244 32.69 -17.13 21.67
N ALA A 245 32.78 -18.18 22.47
CA ALA A 245 34.04 -18.83 22.81
C ALA A 245 34.50 -19.87 21.76
N GLU A 246 33.58 -20.39 20.94
CA GLU A 246 33.89 -21.43 19.96
C GLU A 246 34.34 -20.82 18.62
N ASP A 247 35.36 -21.46 18.02
CA ASP A 247 35.78 -21.13 16.67
C ASP A 247 34.66 -21.50 15.68
N GLY A 248 34.32 -20.58 14.78
CA GLY A 248 33.26 -20.84 13.83
C GLY A 248 32.98 -19.67 12.93
N ILE A 249 32.06 -19.89 12.01
CA ILE A 249 31.42 -18.86 11.22
C ILE A 249 30.11 -18.57 11.84
N TYR A 250 29.85 -17.31 12.09
CA TYR A 250 28.65 -16.83 12.76
C TYR A 250 27.89 -15.87 11.85
N ILE A 251 26.57 -16.02 11.84
CA ILE A 251 25.64 -15.14 11.13
C ILE A 251 24.71 -14.55 12.16
N LEU A 252 24.84 -13.25 12.36
CA LEU A 252 23.94 -12.48 13.19
C LEU A 252 22.91 -11.79 12.30
N ASN A 253 21.67 -12.23 12.40
CA ASN A 253 20.51 -11.59 11.79
C ASN A 253 19.77 -10.79 12.85
N VAL A 254 19.61 -9.53 12.62
CA VAL A 254 18.81 -8.65 13.49
C VAL A 254 17.75 -7.97 12.65
N SER A 255 16.51 -8.13 13.06
CA SER A 255 15.37 -7.46 12.48
C SER A 255 14.64 -6.70 13.58
N VAL A 256 14.52 -5.42 13.48
CA VAL A 256 13.73 -4.58 14.37
C VAL A 256 12.54 -4.03 13.60
N SER A 257 11.37 -4.10 14.21
CA SER A 257 10.14 -3.56 13.64
C SER A 257 9.44 -2.62 14.61
N ASP A 258 8.78 -1.61 14.05
CA ASP A 258 7.84 -0.77 14.76
C ASP A 258 6.40 -1.27 14.62
N LYS A 259 5.47 -0.58 15.23
CA LYS A 259 4.05 -0.90 15.19
C LYS A 259 3.42 -0.66 13.83
N ALA A 260 3.99 0.20 12.99
CA ALA A 260 3.53 0.44 11.63
C ALA A 260 4.05 -0.61 10.63
N GLY A 261 4.96 -1.48 11.07
CA GLY A 261 5.57 -2.52 10.25
C GLY A 261 6.74 -2.02 9.41
N ASN A 262 7.33 -0.83 9.73
CA ASN A 262 8.63 -0.49 9.20
C ASN A 262 9.68 -1.40 9.84
N LYS A 263 10.67 -1.76 9.06
CA LYS A 263 11.70 -2.68 9.48
C LYS A 263 13.08 -2.16 9.15
N THR A 264 14.00 -2.40 10.05
CA THR A 264 15.43 -2.29 9.80
C THR A 264 16.07 -3.63 10.08
N GLU A 265 16.81 -4.10 9.11
CA GLU A 265 17.45 -5.42 9.17
C GLU A 265 18.95 -5.26 8.97
N LYS A 266 19.72 -6.00 9.74
CA LYS A 266 21.15 -6.17 9.54
C LYS A 266 21.48 -7.64 9.59
N ASN A 267 22.28 -8.05 8.62
CA ASN A 267 22.92 -9.34 8.59
C ASN A 267 24.42 -9.09 8.69
N ILE A 268 25.06 -9.67 9.70
CA ILE A 268 26.50 -9.61 9.91
C ILE A 268 27.02 -11.03 9.92
N GLU A 269 27.90 -11.30 8.97
CA GLU A 269 28.65 -12.54 8.93
C GLU A 269 30.06 -12.29 9.43
N PHE A 270 30.47 -13.04 10.44
CA PHE A 270 31.79 -12.91 11.04
C PHE A 270 32.32 -14.28 11.43
N SER A 271 33.60 -14.40 11.61
CA SER A 271 34.17 -15.65 12.08
C SER A 271 35.05 -15.43 13.32
N VAL A 272 34.93 -16.34 14.24
CA VAL A 272 35.88 -16.54 15.34
C VAL A 272 36.76 -17.67 14.94
N ASN A 273 37.66 -17.36 14.08
CA ASN A 273 38.73 -18.12 13.46
C ASN A 273 38.65 -19.64 13.29
N ARG A 274 39.10 -20.17 12.14
CA ARG A 274 39.83 -21.42 11.82
C ARG A 274 39.24 -22.29 10.70
N HIS A 275 38.08 -22.05 10.17
CA HIS A 275 37.38 -23.05 9.34
C HIS A 275 36.93 -22.58 7.97
N GLY A 276 37.88 -22.17 7.13
CA GLY A 276 37.58 -21.86 5.74
C GLY A 276 36.96 -20.48 5.52
N SER A 277 36.50 -20.26 4.30
CA SER A 277 36.05 -18.94 3.83
C SER A 277 34.66 -18.54 4.31
N THR A 278 34.44 -17.25 4.47
CA THR A 278 33.14 -16.63 4.54
C THR A 278 32.84 -15.92 3.23
N TYR A 279 31.55 -15.77 2.91
CA TYR A 279 31.10 -15.16 1.67
C TYR A 279 30.13 -14.02 1.91
N LYS A 280 30.28 -12.99 1.08
CA LYS A 280 29.38 -11.83 1.06
C LYS A 280 29.12 -11.39 -0.36
N PHE A 281 28.17 -10.49 -0.49
CA PHE A 281 27.67 -10.04 -1.78
C PHE A 281 27.59 -8.53 -1.81
N ASP A 282 27.74 -7.96 -2.98
CA ASP A 282 27.37 -6.56 -3.17
C ASP A 282 25.85 -6.36 -3.05
N THR A 283 25.43 -5.12 -2.93
CA THR A 283 24.02 -4.76 -2.78
C THR A 283 23.14 -5.31 -3.92
N ASN A 284 23.70 -5.36 -5.12
CA ASN A 284 22.96 -5.83 -6.29
C ASN A 284 22.77 -7.34 -6.28
N THR A 285 23.83 -8.08 -6.02
CA THR A 285 23.77 -9.55 -5.89
C THR A 285 22.84 -9.96 -4.77
N GLU A 286 22.94 -9.32 -3.60
CA GLU A 286 22.04 -9.59 -2.47
C GLU A 286 20.58 -9.33 -2.82
N ARG A 287 20.31 -8.27 -3.57
CA ARG A 287 18.96 -7.91 -4.00
C ARG A 287 18.33 -8.98 -4.90
N ILE A 288 19.12 -9.66 -5.74
CA ILE A 288 18.61 -10.62 -6.72
C ILE A 288 18.65 -12.08 -6.25
N ARG A 289 19.38 -12.38 -5.20
CA ARG A 289 19.43 -13.73 -4.64
C ARG A 289 18.03 -14.26 -4.35
N LYS A 290 17.78 -15.51 -4.76
CA LYS A 290 16.49 -16.21 -4.60
C LYS A 290 15.30 -15.50 -5.26
N LYS A 291 15.55 -14.71 -6.33
CA LYS A 291 14.51 -13.95 -7.04
C LYS A 291 14.49 -14.25 -8.52
N TYR A 292 13.41 -13.83 -9.12
CA TYR A 292 13.26 -13.75 -10.58
C TYR A 292 13.63 -12.34 -11.02
N ILE A 293 14.44 -12.23 -12.08
CA ILE A 293 14.89 -10.95 -12.63
C ILE A 293 14.64 -10.91 -14.13
N LYS A 294 14.29 -9.75 -14.66
CA LYS A 294 14.05 -9.56 -16.08
C LYS A 294 15.33 -9.27 -16.87
N GLU A 295 16.26 -8.60 -16.23
CA GLU A 295 17.52 -8.18 -16.86
C GLU A 295 18.69 -8.80 -16.13
N GLU A 296 19.61 -9.37 -16.90
CA GLU A 296 20.86 -9.90 -16.38
C GLU A 296 21.77 -8.81 -15.82
N THR A 297 22.45 -9.14 -14.77
CA THR A 297 23.42 -8.25 -14.11
C THR A 297 24.67 -9.04 -13.71
N ASP A 298 25.76 -8.33 -13.49
CA ASP A 298 26.96 -8.95 -12.92
C ASP A 298 26.65 -9.48 -11.51
N ILE A 299 27.25 -10.62 -11.18
CA ILE A 299 27.21 -11.21 -9.84
C ILE A 299 28.54 -10.96 -9.17
N VAL A 300 28.49 -10.35 -7.98
CA VAL A 300 29.70 -10.06 -7.20
C VAL A 300 29.68 -10.87 -5.91
N ILE A 301 30.66 -11.75 -5.75
CA ILE A 301 30.86 -12.58 -4.56
C ILE A 301 32.19 -12.19 -3.92
N HIS A 302 32.14 -11.84 -2.65
CA HIS A 302 33.32 -11.59 -1.83
C HIS A 302 33.58 -12.83 -0.98
N GLU A 303 34.71 -13.47 -1.17
CA GLU A 303 35.21 -14.55 -0.33
C GLU A 303 36.26 -14.00 0.60
N ILE A 304 36.04 -14.14 1.89
CA ILE A 304 36.96 -13.66 2.92
C ILE A 304 37.51 -14.88 3.68
N ASN A 305 38.82 -14.96 3.74
CA ASN A 305 39.49 -16.02 4.44
C ASN A 305 40.65 -15.46 5.30
N VAL A 306 40.93 -16.13 6.39
CA VAL A 306 42.04 -15.77 7.28
C VAL A 306 43.40 -15.95 6.60
N THR A 307 43.50 -16.97 5.74
CA THR A 307 44.72 -17.32 4.99
C THR A 307 44.51 -17.05 3.51
N GLU A 308 45.61 -16.95 2.77
CA GLU A 308 45.54 -16.96 1.30
C GLU A 308 44.86 -18.24 0.81
N LEU A 309 44.05 -18.10 -0.22
CA LEU A 309 43.51 -19.24 -0.95
C LEU A 309 44.60 -19.80 -1.88
N ASP A 310 44.63 -21.12 -2.00
CA ASP A 310 45.39 -21.81 -3.04
C ASP A 310 44.79 -21.43 -4.41
N ASN A 311 45.51 -20.64 -5.19
CA ASN A 311 45.08 -20.15 -6.48
C ASN A 311 44.74 -21.28 -7.47
N ASP A 312 45.46 -22.36 -7.38
CA ASP A 312 45.25 -23.54 -8.26
C ASP A 312 44.01 -24.33 -7.88
N SER A 313 43.46 -24.07 -6.69
CA SER A 313 42.24 -24.69 -6.22
C SER A 313 40.95 -23.90 -6.62
N ILE A 314 41.09 -22.59 -6.91
CA ILE A 314 39.95 -21.76 -7.20
C ILE A 314 39.20 -22.20 -8.47
N ARG A 315 37.90 -22.46 -8.33
CA ARG A 315 37.04 -22.84 -9.45
C ARG A 315 35.71 -22.07 -9.30
N VAL A 316 35.33 -21.40 -10.36
CA VAL A 316 33.96 -20.78 -10.45
C VAL A 316 33.13 -21.63 -11.38
N LYS A 317 32.03 -22.16 -10.90
CA LYS A 317 31.10 -23.01 -11.65
C LYS A 317 29.75 -22.28 -11.78
N LEU A 318 29.12 -22.42 -12.93
CA LEU A 318 27.78 -21.96 -13.22
C LEU A 318 26.89 -23.18 -13.48
N VAL A 319 25.85 -23.31 -12.70
CA VAL A 319 24.79 -24.29 -12.94
C VAL A 319 23.61 -23.54 -13.56
N ARG A 320 23.11 -24.02 -14.70
CA ARG A 320 21.88 -23.53 -15.33
C ARG A 320 20.97 -24.71 -15.61
N ASP A 321 19.78 -24.70 -15.06
CA ASP A 321 18.76 -25.75 -15.23
C ASP A 321 19.35 -27.17 -15.03
N GLY A 322 20.19 -27.30 -14.02
CA GLY A 322 20.91 -28.56 -13.70
C GLY A 322 22.18 -28.85 -14.50
N SER A 323 22.46 -28.11 -15.56
CA SER A 323 23.68 -28.25 -16.36
C SER A 323 24.82 -27.44 -15.75
N VAL A 324 26.00 -28.06 -15.53
CA VAL A 324 27.16 -27.44 -14.89
C VAL A 324 28.21 -27.03 -15.92
N ARG A 325 28.69 -25.79 -15.84
CA ARG A 325 29.81 -25.28 -16.64
C ARG A 325 30.85 -24.64 -15.70
N THR A 326 32.12 -24.99 -15.88
CA THR A 326 33.23 -24.27 -15.23
C THR A 326 33.50 -23.00 -16.03
N LEU A 327 33.62 -21.87 -15.35
CA LEU A 327 33.92 -20.58 -15.93
C LEU A 327 35.42 -20.34 -16.06
N GLU A 328 35.83 -19.52 -17.03
CA GLU A 328 37.21 -19.16 -17.32
C GLU A 328 37.50 -17.74 -16.81
N GLU A 329 38.53 -17.58 -15.97
CA GLU A 329 38.99 -16.27 -15.52
C GLU A 329 39.48 -15.41 -16.71
N GLY A 330 39.18 -14.11 -16.67
CA GLY A 330 39.47 -13.16 -17.74
C GLY A 330 38.47 -13.15 -18.89
N LYS A 331 37.62 -14.17 -19.01
CA LYS A 331 36.60 -14.31 -20.05
C LYS A 331 35.17 -14.27 -19.47
N ASP A 332 34.90 -15.17 -18.54
CA ASP A 332 33.59 -15.34 -17.94
C ASP A 332 33.47 -14.61 -16.60
N TYR A 333 34.55 -14.44 -15.89
CA TYR A 333 34.65 -13.71 -14.62
C TYR A 333 36.04 -13.13 -14.42
N ASN A 334 36.18 -12.27 -13.41
CA ASN A 334 37.46 -11.75 -12.94
C ASN A 334 37.55 -11.90 -11.42
N ILE A 335 38.77 -12.07 -10.93
CA ILE A 335 39.08 -12.08 -9.49
C ILE A 335 39.90 -10.83 -9.17
N ASN A 336 39.38 -10.02 -8.23
CA ASN A 336 40.17 -8.99 -7.61
C ASN A 336 40.57 -9.44 -6.19
N LYS A 337 41.85 -9.34 -5.87
CA LYS A 337 42.38 -9.73 -4.58
C LYS A 337 42.79 -8.51 -3.80
N ALA A 338 42.40 -8.48 -2.55
CA ALA A 338 42.77 -7.44 -1.62
C ALA A 338 43.16 -8.06 -0.27
N VAL A 339 43.97 -7.34 0.46
CA VAL A 339 44.24 -7.61 1.86
C VAL A 339 43.55 -6.53 2.65
N THR A 340 42.69 -6.92 3.59
CA THR A 340 41.97 -5.99 4.46
C THR A 340 42.92 -5.34 5.48
N GLY A 341 42.49 -4.26 6.13
CA GLY A 341 43.32 -3.60 7.13
C GLY A 341 43.75 -4.44 8.30
N ASP A 342 43.07 -5.56 8.51
CA ASP A 342 43.36 -6.54 9.57
C ASP A 342 44.21 -7.74 9.10
N GLY A 343 44.74 -7.67 7.87
CA GLY A 343 45.62 -8.70 7.30
C GLY A 343 44.90 -9.91 6.72
N TRP A 344 43.59 -9.83 6.52
CA TRP A 344 42.78 -10.90 5.91
C TRP A 344 42.75 -10.78 4.40
N HIS A 345 42.51 -11.90 3.72
CA HIS A 345 42.43 -11.97 2.29
C HIS A 345 41.00 -11.93 1.82
N GLU A 346 40.69 -10.95 0.96
CA GLU A 346 39.40 -10.84 0.30
C GLU A 346 39.58 -11.13 -1.20
N TYR A 347 38.80 -12.05 -1.70
CA TYR A 347 38.72 -12.40 -3.10
C TYR A 347 37.37 -11.98 -3.64
N THR A 348 37.36 -10.95 -4.50
CA THR A 348 36.15 -10.46 -5.13
C THR A 348 36.02 -11.10 -6.52
N TYR A 349 35.05 -11.99 -6.64
CA TYR A 349 34.68 -12.60 -7.90
C TYR A 349 33.61 -11.75 -8.57
N THR A 350 33.88 -11.22 -9.77
CA THR A 350 32.90 -10.53 -10.59
C THR A 350 32.55 -11.45 -11.77
N ILE A 351 31.42 -12.12 -11.70
CA ILE A 351 30.90 -13.00 -12.74
C ILE A 351 30.06 -12.15 -13.69
N TYR A 352 30.49 -12.08 -14.96
CA TYR A 352 29.95 -11.18 -15.94
C TYR A 352 28.52 -11.56 -16.35
N LYS A 353 27.65 -10.57 -16.48
CA LYS A 353 26.23 -10.73 -16.85
C LYS A 353 26.00 -11.52 -18.14
N ASN A 354 26.96 -11.49 -19.08
CA ASN A 354 26.83 -12.24 -20.32
C ASN A 354 26.70 -13.77 -20.10
N ASN A 355 27.12 -14.28 -18.94
CA ASN A 355 26.93 -15.69 -18.56
C ASN A 355 25.42 -15.99 -18.28
N PHE A 356 24.62 -14.99 -18.05
CA PHE A 356 23.19 -15.08 -17.69
C PHE A 356 22.27 -14.57 -18.81
N ALA A 357 22.76 -14.44 -20.04
CA ALA A 357 22.02 -13.89 -21.16
C ALA A 357 20.79 -14.70 -21.56
N ALA A 358 20.80 -15.99 -21.33
CA ALA A 358 19.65 -16.86 -21.61
C ALA A 358 18.71 -16.98 -20.40
N GLU A 359 17.45 -17.23 -20.66
CA GLU A 359 16.49 -17.56 -19.59
C GLU A 359 16.88 -18.87 -18.91
N GLY A 360 16.61 -18.99 -17.61
CA GLY A 360 16.90 -20.19 -16.85
C GLY A 360 17.09 -19.92 -15.36
N ALA A 361 17.09 -20.99 -14.59
CA ALA A 361 17.45 -20.96 -13.17
C ALA A 361 18.96 -21.14 -13.03
N TYR A 362 19.59 -20.20 -12.35
CA TYR A 362 21.03 -20.13 -12.21
C TYR A 362 21.50 -20.36 -10.78
N THR A 363 22.64 -21.05 -10.63
CA THR A 363 23.40 -21.11 -9.38
C THR A 363 24.85 -20.81 -9.69
N VAL A 364 25.46 -19.90 -8.92
CA VAL A 364 26.87 -19.57 -9.00
C VAL A 364 27.60 -20.24 -7.83
N ILE A 365 28.62 -21.01 -8.10
CA ILE A 365 29.42 -21.73 -7.12
C ILE A 365 30.88 -21.30 -7.23
N VAL A 366 31.41 -20.76 -6.13
CA VAL A 366 32.83 -20.46 -5.95
C VAL A 366 33.41 -21.54 -5.05
N HIS A 367 34.38 -22.26 -5.56
CA HIS A 367 35.11 -23.30 -4.85
C HIS A 367 36.55 -22.85 -4.63
N SER A 368 37.05 -23.01 -3.42
CA SER A 368 38.40 -22.68 -3.02
C SER A 368 38.92 -23.63 -1.95
N LYS A 369 40.25 -23.67 -1.82
CA LYS A 369 40.95 -24.33 -0.73
C LYS A 369 41.94 -23.32 -0.12
N ASP A 370 41.96 -23.22 1.18
CA ASP A 370 42.85 -22.30 1.89
C ASP A 370 44.20 -22.96 2.25
N GLY A 371 45.14 -22.18 2.79
CA GLY A 371 46.45 -22.65 3.20
C GLY A 371 46.45 -23.65 4.37
N ALA A 372 45.33 -23.79 5.04
CA ALA A 372 45.09 -24.77 6.10
C ALA A 372 44.41 -26.05 5.57
N GLU A 373 44.30 -26.19 4.25
CA GLU A 373 43.64 -27.30 3.58
C GLU A 373 42.09 -27.30 3.69
N ASN A 374 41.47 -26.25 4.26
CA ASN A 374 40.05 -26.19 4.31
C ASN A 374 39.47 -25.93 2.92
N VAL A 375 38.55 -26.78 2.49
CA VAL A 375 37.79 -26.61 1.24
C VAL A 375 36.53 -25.85 1.51
N SER A 376 36.27 -24.83 0.73
CA SER A 376 35.08 -23.95 0.85
C SER A 376 34.31 -23.87 -0.46
N GLU A 377 32.99 -23.95 -0.36
CA GLU A 377 32.05 -23.61 -1.45
C GLU A 377 30.95 -22.72 -0.89
N ASN A 378 30.59 -21.63 -1.61
CA ASN A 378 29.60 -20.67 -1.15
C ASN A 378 28.21 -21.28 -1.03
N ASN A 379 27.86 -22.29 -1.82
CA ASN A 379 26.56 -22.94 -1.83
C ASN A 379 26.39 -24.05 -0.78
N LEU A 380 27.40 -24.31 0.03
CA LEU A 380 27.22 -25.21 1.16
C LEU A 380 26.25 -24.65 2.16
N SER A 381 25.31 -25.44 2.66
CA SER A 381 24.29 -25.02 3.61
C SER A 381 24.91 -24.39 4.87
N SER A 382 26.09 -24.87 5.29
CA SER A 382 26.84 -24.31 6.42
C SER A 382 27.40 -22.91 6.16
N LYS A 383 27.45 -22.45 4.92
CA LYS A 383 27.93 -21.11 4.54
C LYS A 383 26.79 -20.13 4.40
N GLY A 384 25.56 -20.56 4.12
CA GLY A 384 24.39 -19.70 3.93
C GLY A 384 24.53 -18.69 2.77
N ALA A 385 25.50 -18.94 1.89
CA ALA A 385 25.94 -17.99 0.86
C ALA A 385 25.65 -18.50 -0.56
N ASP A 386 24.58 -19.27 -0.71
CA ASP A 386 24.11 -19.73 -2.01
C ASP A 386 23.68 -18.54 -2.88
N VAL A 387 24.16 -18.50 -4.12
CA VAL A 387 23.75 -17.52 -5.11
C VAL A 387 22.90 -18.23 -6.15
N THR A 388 21.60 -18.17 -5.94
CA THR A 388 20.59 -18.71 -6.84
C THR A 388 19.63 -17.60 -7.28
N PHE A 389 19.26 -17.59 -8.55
CA PHE A 389 18.26 -16.67 -9.11
C PHE A 389 17.75 -17.22 -10.43
N ALA A 390 16.68 -16.67 -10.96
CA ALA A 390 16.22 -17.00 -12.31
C ALA A 390 16.19 -15.75 -13.18
N VAL A 391 16.62 -15.88 -14.42
CA VAL A 391 16.43 -14.87 -15.46
C VAL A 391 15.20 -15.24 -16.25
N ASP A 392 14.23 -14.37 -16.22
CA ASP A 392 12.94 -14.50 -16.89
C ASP A 392 12.69 -13.26 -17.75
N LYS A 393 12.68 -13.45 -19.08
CA LYS A 393 12.46 -12.40 -20.06
C LYS A 393 11.14 -12.57 -20.80
N SER A 394 10.55 -13.74 -20.62
CA SER A 394 9.28 -14.09 -21.21
C SER A 394 8.15 -13.35 -20.50
N GLN A 395 7.11 -13.02 -21.24
CA GLN A 395 5.91 -12.44 -20.67
C GLN A 395 4.92 -13.55 -20.34
N PRO A 396 4.25 -13.49 -19.18
CA PRO A 396 3.18 -14.42 -18.89
C PRO A 396 2.06 -14.30 -19.93
N VAL A 397 1.46 -15.41 -20.26
CA VAL A 397 0.33 -15.47 -21.18
C VAL A 397 -0.94 -15.65 -20.39
N CYS A 398 -1.92 -14.78 -20.63
CA CYS A 398 -3.24 -14.90 -20.07
C CYS A 398 -4.27 -15.02 -21.19
N ILE A 399 -5.04 -16.10 -21.18
CA ILE A 399 -6.12 -16.34 -22.15
C ILE A 399 -7.44 -16.24 -21.40
N VAL A 400 -8.27 -15.29 -21.80
CA VAL A 400 -9.63 -15.13 -21.28
C VAL A 400 -10.60 -15.90 -22.16
N SER A 401 -11.40 -16.77 -21.58
CA SER A 401 -12.45 -17.54 -22.26
C SER A 401 -13.80 -17.31 -21.57
N GLY A 402 -14.88 -17.48 -22.30
CA GLY A 402 -16.25 -17.24 -21.81
C GLY A 402 -16.79 -15.86 -22.11
N LEU A 403 -15.91 -14.91 -22.46
CA LEU A 403 -16.28 -13.57 -22.93
C LEU A 403 -15.77 -13.34 -24.35
N LYS A 404 -16.48 -12.50 -25.10
CA LYS A 404 -16.04 -11.99 -26.41
C LYS A 404 -16.10 -10.48 -26.38
N ASP A 405 -15.09 -9.86 -26.90
CA ASP A 405 -15.02 -8.41 -27.04
C ASP A 405 -16.25 -7.83 -27.75
N ASN A 406 -16.78 -6.72 -27.24
CA ASN A 406 -18.00 -6.06 -27.74
C ASN A 406 -19.27 -6.94 -27.80
N ALA A 407 -19.30 -8.07 -27.11
CA ALA A 407 -20.47 -8.94 -27.09
C ALA A 407 -21.52 -8.46 -26.07
N VAL A 408 -22.78 -8.68 -26.41
CA VAL A 408 -23.91 -8.42 -25.52
C VAL A 408 -24.52 -9.75 -25.07
N TYR A 409 -24.48 -10.00 -23.76
CA TYR A 409 -25.00 -11.20 -23.17
C TYR A 409 -26.41 -10.97 -22.58
N LYS A 410 -27.30 -11.94 -22.71
CA LYS A 410 -28.65 -11.93 -22.11
C LYS A 410 -28.63 -12.49 -20.69
N SER A 411 -27.61 -13.25 -20.35
CA SER A 411 -27.45 -13.87 -19.03
C SER A 411 -26.99 -12.84 -18.00
N ARG A 412 -27.53 -12.96 -16.80
CA ARG A 412 -27.04 -12.16 -15.65
C ARG A 412 -25.73 -12.70 -15.08
N LYS A 413 -25.35 -13.89 -15.46
CA LYS A 413 -24.15 -14.59 -14.99
C LYS A 413 -23.34 -15.01 -16.20
N GLN A 414 -22.05 -14.75 -16.14
CA GLN A 414 -21.07 -15.19 -17.11
C GLN A 414 -19.94 -15.91 -16.41
N ASN A 415 -19.65 -17.11 -16.86
CA ASN A 415 -18.49 -17.84 -16.39
C ASN A 415 -17.29 -17.41 -17.22
N VAL A 416 -16.25 -16.97 -16.55
CA VAL A 416 -14.98 -16.56 -17.15
C VAL A 416 -13.92 -17.54 -16.72
N LEU A 417 -13.24 -18.11 -17.70
CA LEU A 417 -12.08 -18.96 -17.48
C LEU A 417 -10.83 -18.20 -17.91
N LEU A 418 -9.94 -17.94 -16.98
CA LEU A 418 -8.58 -17.48 -17.24
C LEU A 418 -7.65 -18.68 -17.30
N THR A 419 -6.91 -18.80 -18.39
CA THR A 419 -5.80 -19.72 -18.49
C THR A 419 -4.52 -18.91 -18.49
N VAL A 420 -3.71 -19.09 -17.47
CA VAL A 420 -2.46 -18.37 -17.30
C VAL A 420 -1.29 -19.32 -17.38
N SER A 421 -0.23 -18.91 -18.05
CA SER A 421 0.98 -19.70 -18.18
C SER A 421 2.20 -18.81 -18.26
N ASP A 422 3.26 -19.27 -17.69
CA ASP A 422 4.59 -18.68 -17.74
C ASP A 422 5.64 -19.78 -17.68
N ASN A 423 6.86 -19.49 -18.10
CA ASN A 423 7.98 -20.43 -18.00
C ASN A 423 8.58 -20.46 -16.59
N PHE A 424 8.21 -19.49 -15.76
CA PHE A 424 8.54 -19.39 -14.35
C PHE A 424 7.29 -19.17 -13.50
N ARG A 425 7.51 -18.87 -12.23
CA ARG A 425 6.45 -18.69 -11.27
C ARG A 425 5.72 -17.34 -11.43
N ILE A 426 4.41 -17.38 -11.49
CA ILE A 426 3.55 -16.20 -11.50
C ILE A 426 3.53 -15.57 -10.10
N ALA A 427 3.84 -14.28 -9.98
CA ALA A 427 3.88 -13.57 -8.70
C ALA A 427 2.49 -13.19 -8.19
N GLY A 428 1.55 -12.90 -9.10
CA GLY A 428 0.20 -12.55 -8.73
C GLY A 428 -0.74 -12.46 -9.92
N ILE A 429 -2.02 -12.57 -9.63
CA ILE A 429 -3.11 -12.40 -10.61
C ILE A 429 -4.12 -11.46 -10.01
N TYR A 430 -4.51 -10.44 -10.77
CA TYR A 430 -5.47 -9.43 -10.36
C TYR A 430 -6.53 -9.32 -11.44
N VAL A 431 -7.78 -9.55 -11.06
CA VAL A 431 -8.93 -9.48 -11.95
C VAL A 431 -9.76 -8.25 -11.58
N TYR A 432 -9.95 -7.38 -12.52
CA TYR A 432 -10.76 -6.17 -12.37
C TYR A 432 -12.03 -6.30 -13.18
N VAL A 433 -13.15 -5.83 -12.63
CA VAL A 433 -14.43 -5.73 -13.31
C VAL A 433 -14.91 -4.30 -13.17
N ASN A 434 -15.15 -3.61 -14.26
CA ASN A 434 -15.50 -2.19 -14.31
C ASN A 434 -14.51 -1.28 -13.57
N GLY A 435 -13.21 -1.62 -13.61
CA GLY A 435 -12.15 -0.89 -12.93
C GLY A 435 -12.05 -1.14 -11.42
N GLU A 436 -12.91 -1.98 -10.85
CA GLU A 436 -12.84 -2.38 -9.44
C GLU A 436 -12.19 -3.75 -9.30
N LEU A 437 -11.32 -3.90 -8.29
CA LEU A 437 -10.68 -5.18 -8.00
C LEU A 437 -11.74 -6.20 -7.58
N TYR A 438 -11.93 -7.22 -8.40
CA TYR A 438 -12.93 -8.26 -8.19
C TYR A 438 -12.35 -9.50 -7.52
N LYS A 439 -11.16 -9.92 -7.95
CA LYS A 439 -10.49 -11.12 -7.45
C LYS A 439 -8.98 -10.95 -7.58
N HIS A 440 -8.24 -11.41 -6.59
CA HIS A 440 -6.78 -11.44 -6.69
C HIS A 440 -6.19 -12.60 -5.88
N ALA A 441 -5.00 -12.99 -6.27
CA ALA A 441 -4.13 -13.90 -5.54
C ALA A 441 -2.69 -13.46 -5.74
N ASP A 442 -1.93 -13.34 -4.66
CA ASP A 442 -0.50 -13.06 -4.69
C ASP A 442 0.21 -13.72 -3.50
N GLU A 443 1.49 -13.44 -3.34
CA GLU A 443 2.30 -14.04 -2.27
C GLU A 443 1.85 -13.67 -0.85
N ASN A 444 1.05 -12.63 -0.67
CA ASN A 444 0.57 -12.13 0.62
C ASN A 444 -0.87 -12.52 0.91
N GLU A 445 -1.69 -12.62 -0.14
CA GLU A 445 -3.12 -12.91 -0.02
C GLU A 445 -3.56 -14.00 -1.01
N ASN A 446 -4.46 -14.86 -0.54
CA ASN A 446 -5.04 -15.95 -1.35
C ASN A 446 -3.99 -16.90 -1.94
N VAL A 447 -2.95 -17.21 -1.17
CA VAL A 447 -1.82 -18.07 -1.58
C VAL A 447 -2.30 -19.44 -2.07
N ASP A 448 -3.33 -20.02 -1.45
CA ASP A 448 -3.89 -21.30 -1.86
C ASP A 448 -4.45 -21.24 -3.28
N MET A 449 -5.15 -20.15 -3.63
CA MET A 449 -5.63 -19.93 -4.99
C MET A 449 -4.49 -19.76 -5.98
N LEU A 450 -3.40 -19.10 -5.60
CA LEU A 450 -2.22 -18.97 -6.43
C LEU A 450 -1.54 -20.33 -6.67
N ASN A 451 -1.46 -21.18 -5.63
CA ASN A 451 -0.93 -22.53 -5.75
C ASN A 451 -1.82 -23.41 -6.65
N GLU A 452 -3.14 -23.29 -6.55
CA GLU A 452 -4.08 -24.00 -7.46
C GLU A 452 -3.84 -23.61 -8.93
N ILE A 453 -3.55 -22.34 -9.19
CA ILE A 453 -3.20 -21.88 -10.53
C ILE A 453 -1.88 -22.49 -11.01
N TYR A 454 -0.87 -22.63 -10.13
CA TYR A 454 0.38 -23.29 -10.48
C TYR A 454 0.19 -24.76 -10.85
N GLU A 455 -0.69 -25.45 -10.15
CA GLU A 455 -0.96 -26.87 -10.41
C GLU A 455 -1.77 -27.07 -11.69
N ASN A 456 -2.78 -26.22 -11.94
CA ASN A 456 -3.77 -26.41 -12.98
C ASN A 456 -3.63 -25.43 -14.16
N GLY A 457 -2.91 -24.32 -14.01
CA GLY A 457 -2.75 -23.26 -15.01
C GLY A 457 -4.06 -22.52 -15.32
N LYS A 458 -5.07 -22.59 -14.44
CA LYS A 458 -6.41 -22.08 -14.69
C LYS A 458 -7.03 -21.45 -13.46
N LEU A 459 -7.78 -20.38 -13.68
CA LEU A 459 -8.63 -19.74 -12.69
C LEU A 459 -10.05 -19.61 -13.27
N ASP A 460 -11.01 -20.32 -12.69
CA ASP A 460 -12.43 -20.22 -13.02
C ASP A 460 -13.12 -19.26 -12.05
N PHE A 461 -13.94 -18.35 -12.56
CA PHE A 461 -14.80 -17.50 -11.74
C PHE A 461 -16.06 -17.09 -12.49
N GLU A 462 -17.07 -16.70 -11.72
CA GLU A 462 -18.36 -16.24 -12.24
C GLU A 462 -18.49 -14.74 -11.95
N ILE A 463 -18.81 -13.96 -12.97
CA ILE A 463 -19.24 -12.58 -12.80
C ILE A 463 -20.77 -12.61 -12.65
N SER A 464 -21.26 -12.31 -11.45
CA SER A 464 -22.68 -12.31 -11.10
C SER A 464 -23.13 -10.96 -10.57
N ASP A 465 -24.46 -10.77 -10.50
CA ASP A 465 -25.12 -9.58 -9.95
C ASP A 465 -24.85 -8.26 -10.68
N MET A 466 -24.64 -8.34 -11.98
CA MET A 466 -24.59 -7.14 -12.80
C MET A 466 -25.96 -6.48 -12.87
N ALA A 467 -26.02 -5.21 -12.48
CA ALA A 467 -27.20 -4.38 -12.72
C ALA A 467 -27.56 -4.37 -14.21
N LYS A 468 -28.82 -4.11 -14.51
CA LYS A 468 -29.30 -4.09 -15.90
C LYS A 468 -28.41 -3.18 -16.76
N ARG A 469 -27.69 -3.75 -17.73
CA ARG A 469 -26.88 -3.05 -18.71
C ARG A 469 -25.63 -2.36 -18.10
N GLN A 470 -24.63 -3.15 -17.83
CA GLN A 470 -23.26 -2.64 -17.54
C GLN A 470 -22.33 -3.09 -18.66
N ASP A 471 -21.44 -2.20 -19.05
CA ASP A 471 -20.27 -2.57 -19.82
C ASP A 471 -19.26 -3.15 -18.84
N VAL A 472 -18.71 -4.30 -19.14
CA VAL A 472 -17.78 -5.03 -18.27
C VAL A 472 -16.44 -5.07 -18.95
N GLU A 473 -15.43 -4.56 -18.29
CA GLU A 473 -14.03 -4.71 -18.62
C GLU A 473 -13.38 -5.68 -17.63
N VAL A 474 -12.67 -6.69 -18.15
CA VAL A 474 -11.99 -7.74 -17.37
C VAL A 474 -10.49 -7.66 -17.63
#